data_eaeb5d078c5a13df25b0713567b80504
#
_entry.id   eaeb5d078c5a13df25b0713567b80504
#
_cell.length_a   1.000
_cell.length_b   1.000
_cell.length_c   1.000
_cell.angle_alpha   90.00
_cell.angle_beta   90.00
_cell.angle_gamma   90.00
#
_symmetry.space_group_name_H-M   'P 1'
#
loop_
_entity.id
_entity.type
_entity.pdbx_description
1 polymer ?
#
loop_
_entity_poly.entity_id
_entity_poly.type
_entity_poly.pdbx_seq_one_letter_code
_entity_poly.pdbx_strand_id
1 'polypeptide(L)'
;MKNPVWIDSDAGIDDAMALILATKLDTVELVGASAVAGNAPLPMTFRNVRNVLALAGRKDVKVYPGAEKPWLIPLNAAPDAHGPDGLGGAVIPESDAPAETQHAWDALYEAACAHPHELRIVAVGPLTNIANTIVKYPAFSSLIKEIAIMGGAIIGGNRTPAAEFNIIADPHAAQCVFKSGIPVVMFGLDVTHQMKLTKEDLDEIGSYGRPWSRLIVEANAYIMPLFIRNGYGPIIFLHDSCPVMYLQYPEFFEGKLAGVNVETRSGPAFGKTVSDLYVYADQLPLKNVMVMLKGDGEAMAKKVKELLKS
;
A
#
# COMPACT_ATOMS: atom_id res chain seq x y z
N MET A 1 -6.21 -16.28 17.69
CA MET A 1 -7.25 -15.56 16.91
C MET A 1 -6.53 -14.83 15.78
N LYS A 2 -7.17 -14.67 14.61
CA LYS A 2 -6.62 -13.86 13.54
C LYS A 2 -6.82 -12.39 13.83
N ASN A 3 -5.92 -11.54 13.34
CA ASN A 3 -6.03 -10.08 13.50
C ASN A 3 -6.95 -9.52 12.40
N PRO A 4 -7.97 -8.70 12.75
CA PRO A 4 -8.80 -8.03 11.77
C PRO A 4 -7.97 -6.99 11.00
N VAL A 5 -8.00 -7.08 9.67
CA VAL A 5 -7.24 -6.22 8.75
C VAL A 5 -8.15 -5.67 7.67
N TRP A 6 -8.06 -4.36 7.44
CA TRP A 6 -8.60 -3.66 6.29
C TRP A 6 -7.48 -3.29 5.32
N ILE A 7 -7.67 -3.52 4.02
CA ILE A 7 -6.70 -3.10 3.01
C ILE A 7 -7.28 -1.96 2.17
N ASP A 8 -6.54 -0.85 2.06
CA ASP A 8 -6.82 0.27 1.18
C ASP A 8 -5.75 0.34 0.09
N SER A 9 -6.15 0.25 -1.19
CA SER A 9 -5.25 0.01 -2.32
C SER A 9 -5.70 0.82 -3.55
N ASP A 10 -4.75 1.31 -4.32
CA ASP A 10 -4.98 1.88 -5.65
C ASP A 10 -4.63 0.91 -6.79
N ALA A 11 -4.70 -0.36 -6.49
CA ALA A 11 -4.57 -1.59 -7.28
C ALA A 11 -3.77 -1.46 -8.58
N GLY A 12 -2.47 -1.23 -8.38
CA GLY A 12 -1.42 -1.31 -9.38
C GLY A 12 -0.81 -2.71 -9.47
N ILE A 13 0.37 -2.79 -10.11
CA ILE A 13 1.09 -4.05 -10.37
C ILE A 13 1.57 -4.70 -9.06
N ASP A 14 2.17 -3.93 -8.16
CA ASP A 14 2.68 -4.37 -6.86
C ASP A 14 1.58 -4.54 -5.82
N ASP A 15 0.52 -3.71 -5.87
CA ASP A 15 -0.73 -3.91 -5.11
C ASP A 15 -1.34 -5.29 -5.36
N ALA A 16 -1.36 -5.74 -6.61
CA ALA A 16 -1.94 -7.04 -6.95
C ALA A 16 -1.22 -8.18 -6.21
N MET A 17 0.11 -8.14 -6.12
CA MET A 17 0.88 -9.10 -5.34
C MET A 17 0.60 -8.96 -3.84
N ALA A 18 0.54 -7.73 -3.32
CA ALA A 18 0.26 -7.44 -1.91
C ALA A 18 -1.13 -7.97 -1.50
N LEU A 19 -2.16 -7.75 -2.31
CA LEU A 19 -3.52 -8.28 -2.10
C LEU A 19 -3.54 -9.81 -2.06
N ILE A 20 -2.83 -10.48 -2.98
CA ILE A 20 -2.72 -11.94 -2.98
C ILE A 20 -2.01 -12.41 -1.71
N LEU A 21 -0.88 -11.84 -1.35
CA LEU A 21 -0.11 -12.19 -0.16
C LEU A 21 -0.95 -12.04 1.13
N ALA A 22 -1.73 -10.97 1.24
CA ALA A 22 -2.59 -10.76 2.40
C ALA A 22 -3.59 -11.91 2.61
N THR A 23 -4.04 -12.56 1.53
CA THR A 23 -4.93 -13.74 1.61
C THR A 23 -4.22 -15.01 2.10
N LYS A 24 -2.88 -15.03 2.09
CA LYS A 24 -2.05 -16.18 2.45
C LYS A 24 -1.48 -16.12 3.86
N LEU A 25 -1.65 -15.01 4.55
CA LEU A 25 -1.16 -14.86 5.92
C LEU A 25 -2.10 -15.53 6.92
N ASP A 26 -1.56 -16.46 7.72
CA ASP A 26 -2.35 -17.24 8.68
C ASP A 26 -2.89 -16.39 9.84
N THR A 27 -2.17 -15.31 10.17
CA THR A 27 -2.50 -14.39 11.28
C THR A 27 -3.50 -13.29 10.89
N VAL A 28 -3.86 -13.19 9.60
CA VAL A 28 -4.70 -12.12 9.05
C VAL A 28 -6.12 -12.61 8.78
N GLU A 29 -7.09 -11.80 9.18
CA GLU A 29 -8.48 -11.88 8.77
C GLU A 29 -8.82 -10.60 7.98
N LEU A 30 -9.00 -10.73 6.67
CA LEU A 30 -9.45 -9.61 5.86
C LEU A 30 -10.92 -9.35 6.13
N VAL A 31 -11.22 -8.27 6.86
CA VAL A 31 -12.60 -7.86 7.21
C VAL A 31 -13.21 -6.94 6.17
N GLY A 32 -12.41 -6.38 5.26
CA GLY A 32 -12.83 -5.58 4.14
C GLY A 32 -11.64 -5.03 3.36
N ALA A 33 -11.93 -4.50 2.18
CA ALA A 33 -10.96 -3.80 1.35
C ALA A 33 -11.61 -2.57 0.72
N SER A 34 -10.79 -1.57 0.39
CA SER A 34 -11.23 -0.39 -0.34
C SER A 34 -10.30 -0.07 -1.49
N ALA A 35 -10.86 0.58 -2.50
CA ALA A 35 -10.09 1.13 -3.61
C ALA A 35 -10.02 2.66 -3.49
N VAL A 36 -8.91 3.23 -3.91
CA VAL A 36 -8.69 4.68 -4.03
C VAL A 36 -8.13 4.98 -5.42
N ALA A 37 -8.39 6.16 -5.96
CA ALA A 37 -7.73 6.61 -7.18
C ALA A 37 -6.27 6.98 -6.87
N GLY A 38 -5.34 6.47 -7.66
CA GLY A 38 -3.90 6.71 -7.51
C GLY A 38 -3.18 6.24 -8.76
N ASN A 39 -2.69 5.01 -8.81
CA ASN A 39 -2.04 4.40 -9.98
C ASN A 39 -2.90 4.47 -11.24
N ALA A 40 -4.23 4.35 -11.08
CA ALA A 40 -5.23 4.51 -12.11
C ALA A 40 -6.48 5.22 -11.54
N PRO A 41 -7.42 5.69 -12.39
CA PRO A 41 -8.72 6.20 -11.94
C PRO A 41 -9.52 5.15 -11.14
N LEU A 42 -10.34 5.60 -10.19
CA LEU A 42 -11.10 4.74 -9.26
C LEU A 42 -11.88 3.60 -9.94
N PRO A 43 -12.58 3.77 -11.07
CA PRO A 43 -13.28 2.65 -11.69
C PRO A 43 -12.35 1.48 -12.03
N MET A 44 -11.10 1.76 -12.39
CA MET A 44 -10.09 0.75 -12.71
C MET A 44 -9.51 0.13 -11.45
N THR A 45 -9.10 0.94 -10.48
CA THR A 45 -8.54 0.43 -9.21
C THR A 45 -9.57 -0.40 -8.45
N PHE A 46 -10.84 0.04 -8.42
CA PHE A 46 -11.93 -0.70 -7.80
C PHE A 46 -12.19 -2.06 -8.48
N ARG A 47 -12.24 -2.09 -9.81
CA ARG A 47 -12.32 -3.34 -10.59
C ARG A 47 -11.13 -4.25 -10.27
N ASN A 48 -9.92 -3.70 -10.26
CA ASN A 48 -8.70 -4.47 -10.05
C ASN A 48 -8.65 -5.10 -8.66
N VAL A 49 -8.94 -4.34 -7.57
CA VAL A 49 -9.02 -4.92 -6.20
C VAL A 49 -9.98 -6.10 -6.14
N ARG A 50 -11.18 -5.94 -6.68
CA ARG A 50 -12.20 -7.00 -6.70
C ARG A 50 -11.73 -8.23 -7.47
N ASN A 51 -11.18 -8.02 -8.65
CA ASN A 51 -10.74 -9.11 -9.52
C ASN A 51 -9.54 -9.86 -8.95
N VAL A 52 -8.58 -9.15 -8.36
CA VAL A 52 -7.41 -9.77 -7.72
C VAL A 52 -7.79 -10.59 -6.49
N LEU A 53 -8.67 -10.07 -5.62
CA LEU A 53 -9.17 -10.83 -4.48
C LEU A 53 -9.98 -12.05 -4.91
N ALA A 54 -10.81 -11.93 -5.95
CA ALA A 54 -11.53 -13.05 -6.52
C ALA A 54 -10.59 -14.11 -7.11
N LEU A 55 -9.53 -13.70 -7.82
CA LEU A 55 -8.49 -14.58 -8.36
C LEU A 55 -7.75 -15.32 -7.24
N ALA A 56 -7.54 -14.67 -6.09
CA ALA A 56 -6.96 -15.26 -4.89
C ALA A 56 -7.94 -16.15 -4.09
N GLY A 57 -9.17 -16.35 -4.60
CA GLY A 57 -10.20 -17.19 -3.95
C GLY A 57 -10.97 -16.51 -2.82
N ARG A 58 -10.86 -15.15 -2.69
CA ARG A 58 -11.46 -14.36 -1.61
C ARG A 58 -12.59 -13.46 -2.10
N LYS A 59 -13.58 -14.06 -2.79
CA LYS A 59 -14.83 -13.38 -3.20
C LYS A 59 -15.72 -12.97 -2.01
N ASP A 60 -15.44 -13.53 -0.85
CA ASP A 60 -16.11 -13.21 0.43
C ASP A 60 -15.72 -11.84 0.98
N VAL A 61 -14.53 -11.34 0.63
CA VAL A 61 -14.08 -10.02 1.08
C VAL A 61 -14.82 -8.92 0.31
N LYS A 62 -15.56 -8.10 1.03
CA LYS A 62 -16.25 -6.95 0.47
C LYS A 62 -15.25 -5.86 0.07
N VAL A 63 -15.44 -5.30 -1.12
CA VAL A 63 -14.60 -4.22 -1.65
C VAL A 63 -15.44 -2.97 -1.86
N TYR A 64 -15.01 -1.86 -1.30
CA TYR A 64 -15.74 -0.60 -1.28
C TYR A 64 -15.09 0.46 -2.16
N PRO A 65 -15.88 1.21 -2.96
CA PRO A 65 -15.36 2.32 -3.75
C PRO A 65 -15.01 3.49 -2.84
N GLY A 66 -13.83 4.07 -3.03
CA GLY A 66 -13.32 5.19 -2.26
C GLY A 66 -13.29 6.51 -3.02
N ALA A 67 -12.26 7.31 -2.76
CA ALA A 67 -12.09 8.62 -3.35
C ALA A 67 -11.65 8.53 -4.83
N GLU A 68 -12.34 9.28 -5.68
CA GLU A 68 -12.04 9.38 -7.11
C GLU A 68 -10.90 10.35 -7.40
N LYS A 69 -10.57 11.20 -6.45
CA LYS A 69 -9.56 12.27 -6.59
C LYS A 69 -8.97 12.68 -5.25
N PRO A 70 -7.76 13.25 -5.25
CA PRO A 70 -7.17 13.89 -4.10
C PRO A 70 -7.98 15.09 -3.59
N TRP A 71 -7.71 15.54 -2.36
CA TRP A 71 -8.45 16.64 -1.73
C TRP A 71 -8.30 17.97 -2.46
N LEU A 72 -7.06 18.41 -2.71
CA LEU A 72 -6.77 19.77 -3.14
C LEU A 72 -6.00 19.87 -4.45
N ILE A 73 -5.58 18.74 -5.01
CA ILE A 73 -4.84 18.70 -6.28
C ILE A 73 -5.55 17.80 -7.29
N PRO A 74 -5.32 17.94 -8.58
CA PRO A 74 -5.86 17.02 -9.58
C PRO A 74 -5.22 15.62 -9.43
N LEU A 75 -5.97 14.58 -9.79
CA LEU A 75 -5.45 13.23 -9.92
C LEU A 75 -4.33 13.21 -10.97
N ASN A 76 -3.18 12.66 -10.60
CA ASN A 76 -2.04 12.45 -11.47
C ASN A 76 -1.64 10.97 -11.43
N ALA A 77 -2.37 10.14 -12.17
CA ALA A 77 -2.15 8.70 -12.25
C ALA A 77 -0.78 8.33 -12.84
N ALA A 78 -0.39 7.07 -12.73
CA ALA A 78 0.92 6.56 -13.11
C ALA A 78 0.86 5.49 -14.23
N PRO A 79 0.27 5.79 -15.41
CA PRO A 79 0.18 4.81 -16.49
C PRO A 79 1.55 4.43 -17.08
N ASP A 80 2.56 5.24 -16.88
CA ASP A 80 3.96 4.97 -17.24
C ASP A 80 4.57 3.83 -16.41
N ALA A 81 4.09 3.62 -15.19
CA ALA A 81 4.54 2.56 -14.30
C ALA A 81 3.59 1.35 -14.30
N HIS A 82 2.28 1.58 -14.28
CA HIS A 82 1.27 0.54 -14.07
C HIS A 82 0.41 0.22 -15.31
N GLY A 83 0.68 0.85 -16.45
CA GLY A 83 -0.14 0.72 -17.64
C GLY A 83 -1.47 1.48 -17.55
N PRO A 84 -2.21 1.58 -18.67
CA PRO A 84 -3.46 2.34 -18.72
C PRO A 84 -4.59 1.69 -17.90
N ASP A 85 -4.48 0.42 -17.57
CA ASP A 85 -5.46 -0.37 -16.81
C ASP A 85 -5.06 -0.61 -15.34
N GLY A 86 -3.86 -0.17 -14.95
CA GLY A 86 -3.28 -0.37 -13.62
C GLY A 86 -2.57 -1.72 -13.43
N LEU A 87 -2.73 -2.68 -14.33
CA LEU A 87 -2.15 -4.03 -14.22
C LEU A 87 -1.17 -4.37 -15.36
N GLY A 88 -0.61 -3.34 -16.03
CA GLY A 88 0.37 -3.53 -17.11
C GLY A 88 -0.16 -4.28 -18.31
N GLY A 89 -1.49 -4.28 -18.54
CA GLY A 89 -2.14 -5.04 -19.62
C GLY A 89 -2.37 -6.51 -19.29
N ALA A 90 -2.06 -6.98 -18.09
CA ALA A 90 -2.37 -8.35 -17.69
C ALA A 90 -3.88 -8.57 -17.59
N VAL A 91 -4.38 -9.63 -18.22
CA VAL A 91 -5.80 -9.94 -18.25
C VAL A 91 -6.13 -10.97 -17.17
N ILE A 92 -7.06 -10.62 -16.28
CA ILE A 92 -7.60 -11.50 -15.24
C ILE A 92 -9.13 -11.59 -15.37
N PRO A 93 -9.74 -12.70 -14.92
CA PRO A 93 -11.19 -12.85 -14.92
C PRO A 93 -11.87 -11.74 -14.10
N GLU A 94 -13.02 -11.28 -14.58
CA GLU A 94 -13.83 -10.37 -13.79
C GLU A 94 -14.49 -11.10 -12.62
N SER A 95 -14.54 -10.42 -11.48
CA SER A 95 -15.21 -10.92 -10.27
C SER A 95 -16.74 -10.88 -10.46
N ASP A 96 -17.38 -12.01 -10.21
CA ASP A 96 -18.83 -12.14 -10.12
C ASP A 96 -19.41 -11.80 -8.74
N ALA A 97 -18.54 -11.47 -7.76
CA ALA A 97 -18.99 -10.99 -6.45
C ALA A 97 -19.75 -9.65 -6.60
N PRO A 98 -20.79 -9.41 -5.79
CA PRO A 98 -21.49 -8.13 -5.79
C PRO A 98 -20.54 -6.95 -5.58
N ALA A 99 -20.73 -5.87 -6.33
CA ALA A 99 -20.02 -4.62 -6.10
C ALA A 99 -20.70 -3.86 -4.97
N GLU A 100 -19.93 -3.50 -3.94
CA GLU A 100 -20.43 -2.61 -2.89
C GLU A 100 -20.59 -1.20 -3.45
N THR A 101 -21.59 -0.46 -2.93
CA THR A 101 -21.90 0.92 -3.34
C THR A 101 -21.70 1.92 -2.21
N GLN A 102 -21.55 1.45 -0.99
CA GLN A 102 -21.22 2.28 0.17
C GLN A 102 -19.80 2.85 -0.01
N HIS A 103 -19.59 4.09 0.40
CA HIS A 103 -18.25 4.68 0.34
C HIS A 103 -17.29 4.02 1.32
N ALA A 104 -16.04 3.86 0.87
CA ALA A 104 -14.97 3.22 1.64
C ALA A 104 -14.80 3.79 3.07
N TRP A 105 -14.88 5.12 3.23
CA TRP A 105 -14.74 5.76 4.55
C TRP A 105 -15.88 5.45 5.53
N ASP A 106 -17.08 5.16 5.04
CA ASP A 106 -18.22 4.77 5.88
C ASP A 106 -18.06 3.31 6.31
N ALA A 107 -17.75 2.42 5.37
CA ALA A 107 -17.52 1.02 5.65
C ALA A 107 -16.28 0.78 6.54
N LEU A 108 -15.22 1.54 6.35
CA LEU A 108 -14.02 1.50 7.20
C LEU A 108 -14.34 1.92 8.64
N TYR A 109 -15.16 2.95 8.83
CA TYR A 109 -15.61 3.35 10.17
C TYR A 109 -16.47 2.26 10.84
N GLU A 110 -17.39 1.62 10.10
CA GLU A 110 -18.18 0.50 10.60
C GLU A 110 -17.28 -0.68 11.01
N ALA A 111 -16.27 -1.00 10.20
CA ALA A 111 -15.28 -2.03 10.53
C ALA A 111 -14.49 -1.67 11.82
N ALA A 112 -14.12 -0.39 11.99
CA ALA A 112 -13.45 0.08 13.20
C ALA A 112 -14.34 -0.05 14.45
N CYS A 113 -15.63 0.22 14.32
CA CYS A 113 -16.59 0.05 15.39
C CYS A 113 -16.83 -1.45 15.73
N ALA A 114 -16.75 -2.34 14.74
CA ALA A 114 -16.89 -3.78 14.94
C ALA A 114 -15.64 -4.41 15.59
N HIS A 115 -14.46 -3.82 15.40
CA HIS A 115 -13.17 -4.31 15.90
C HIS A 115 -12.39 -3.23 16.66
N PRO A 116 -12.96 -2.61 17.71
CA PRO A 116 -12.35 -1.47 18.38
C PRO A 116 -11.02 -1.84 19.03
N HIS A 117 -9.98 -1.03 18.76
CA HIS A 117 -8.60 -1.20 19.23
C HIS A 117 -7.89 -2.47 18.70
N GLU A 118 -8.52 -3.23 17.81
CA GLU A 118 -7.95 -4.42 17.19
C GLU A 118 -7.69 -4.24 15.70
N LEU A 119 -8.52 -3.43 15.00
CA LEU A 119 -8.43 -3.22 13.57
C LEU A 119 -7.08 -2.62 13.18
N ARG A 120 -6.39 -3.31 12.28
CA ARG A 120 -5.21 -2.81 11.58
C ARG A 120 -5.58 -2.43 10.16
N ILE A 121 -5.05 -1.32 9.69
CA ILE A 121 -5.22 -0.86 8.32
C ILE A 121 -3.89 -1.03 7.58
N VAL A 122 -3.94 -1.65 6.41
CA VAL A 122 -2.84 -1.65 5.46
C VAL A 122 -3.21 -0.73 4.32
N ALA A 123 -2.49 0.38 4.16
CA ALA A 123 -2.74 1.34 3.10
C ALA A 123 -1.55 1.35 2.14
N VAL A 124 -1.81 0.93 0.91
CA VAL A 124 -0.79 0.80 -0.13
C VAL A 124 -1.00 1.76 -1.30
N GLY A 125 -1.98 2.66 -1.19
CA GLY A 125 -2.25 3.76 -2.11
C GLY A 125 -2.26 5.13 -1.40
N PRO A 126 -2.72 6.18 -2.10
CA PRO A 126 -2.93 7.51 -1.51
C PRO A 126 -3.88 7.47 -0.31
N LEU A 127 -3.56 8.19 0.76
CA LEU A 127 -4.24 8.09 2.05
C LEU A 127 -5.60 8.80 2.12
N THR A 128 -6.20 9.14 0.98
CA THR A 128 -7.42 9.94 0.87
C THR A 128 -8.62 9.29 1.56
N ASN A 129 -8.81 7.96 1.42
CA ASN A 129 -9.91 7.25 2.07
C ASN A 129 -9.81 7.31 3.59
N ILE A 130 -8.63 7.07 4.13
CA ILE A 130 -8.36 7.06 5.57
C ILE A 130 -8.56 8.48 6.14
N ALA A 131 -8.03 9.49 5.44
CA ALA A 131 -8.20 10.87 5.83
C ALA A 131 -9.67 11.32 5.81
N ASN A 132 -10.46 10.88 4.81
CA ASN A 132 -11.90 11.10 4.78
C ASN A 132 -12.60 10.48 5.99
N THR A 133 -12.20 9.26 6.39
CA THR A 133 -12.74 8.61 7.58
C THR A 133 -12.43 9.40 8.85
N ILE A 134 -11.16 9.84 9.02
CA ILE A 134 -10.72 10.65 10.16
C ILE A 134 -11.53 11.94 10.29
N VAL A 135 -11.70 12.66 9.16
CA VAL A 135 -12.43 13.94 9.16
C VAL A 135 -13.92 13.76 9.40
N LYS A 136 -14.52 12.73 8.80
CA LYS A 136 -15.96 12.47 8.92
C LYS A 136 -16.35 11.91 10.29
N TYR A 137 -15.48 11.10 10.89
CA TYR A 137 -15.75 10.37 12.13
C TYR A 137 -14.68 10.65 13.20
N PRO A 138 -14.84 11.67 14.05
CA PRO A 138 -13.83 12.06 15.05
C PRO A 138 -13.43 10.94 16.01
N ALA A 139 -14.30 9.98 16.28
CA ALA A 139 -14.01 8.82 17.13
C ALA A 139 -13.08 7.79 16.45
N PHE A 140 -12.97 7.81 15.12
CA PHE A 140 -12.23 6.79 14.36
C PHE A 140 -10.80 6.61 14.82
N SER A 141 -10.07 7.70 15.03
CA SER A 141 -8.65 7.64 15.42
C SER A 141 -8.42 6.87 16.72
N SER A 142 -9.36 6.91 17.65
CA SER A 142 -9.24 6.18 18.92
C SER A 142 -9.57 4.70 18.80
N LEU A 143 -10.22 4.27 17.72
CA LEU A 143 -10.64 2.87 17.51
C LEU A 143 -9.57 2.03 16.80
N ILE A 144 -8.63 2.65 16.11
CA ILE A 144 -7.65 1.96 15.26
C ILE A 144 -6.44 1.53 16.07
N LYS A 145 -5.99 0.30 15.87
CA LYS A 145 -4.77 -0.22 16.48
C LYS A 145 -3.52 0.38 15.87
N GLU A 146 -3.42 0.34 14.54
CA GLU A 146 -2.32 0.92 13.76
C GLU A 146 -2.67 1.02 12.28
N ILE A 147 -1.95 1.87 11.55
CA ILE A 147 -1.98 1.95 10.08
C ILE A 147 -0.58 1.63 9.56
N ALA A 148 -0.43 0.53 8.84
CA ALA A 148 0.80 0.22 8.09
C ALA A 148 0.67 0.78 6.68
N ILE A 149 1.52 1.74 6.31
CA ILE A 149 1.45 2.42 5.01
C ILE A 149 2.65 2.06 4.14
N MET A 150 2.42 1.85 2.84
CA MET A 150 3.47 2.03 1.85
C MET A 150 3.43 3.49 1.38
N GLY A 151 4.51 4.21 1.61
CA GLY A 151 4.58 5.61 1.17
C GLY A 151 5.69 6.40 1.85
N GLY A 152 6.09 7.47 1.19
CA GLY A 152 7.10 8.39 1.67
C GLY A 152 8.53 7.94 1.44
N ALA A 153 9.45 8.81 1.77
CA ALA A 153 10.88 8.57 1.72
C ALA A 153 11.63 9.57 2.61
N ILE A 154 12.71 9.12 3.26
CA ILE A 154 13.65 10.00 3.95
C ILE A 154 14.58 10.61 2.90
N ILE A 155 15.11 9.78 2.01
CA ILE A 155 16.05 10.19 0.96
C ILE A 155 15.37 10.07 -0.41
N GLY A 156 15.29 11.19 -1.13
CA GLY A 156 14.75 11.22 -2.49
C GLY A 156 13.26 10.99 -2.60
N GLY A 157 12.84 10.54 -3.75
CA GLY A 157 11.49 10.18 -4.13
C GLY A 157 11.50 9.38 -5.44
N ASN A 158 10.34 8.88 -5.88
CA ASN A 158 10.18 8.17 -7.15
C ASN A 158 9.25 8.90 -8.13
N ARG A 159 8.45 9.87 -7.65
CA ARG A 159 7.57 10.70 -8.50
C ARG A 159 8.19 12.06 -8.80
N THR A 160 8.86 12.64 -7.82
CA THR A 160 9.72 13.81 -7.96
C THR A 160 11.06 13.52 -7.26
N PRO A 161 12.10 14.35 -7.44
CA PRO A 161 13.36 14.18 -6.69
C PRO A 161 13.17 14.18 -5.16
N ALA A 162 12.06 14.71 -4.64
CA ALA A 162 11.80 14.85 -3.22
C ALA A 162 10.70 13.94 -2.69
N ALA A 163 9.72 13.55 -3.51
CA ALA A 163 8.50 12.93 -3.03
C ALA A 163 8.22 11.55 -3.63
N GLU A 164 7.73 10.66 -2.78
CA GLU A 164 7.21 9.36 -3.14
C GLU A 164 5.77 9.47 -3.64
N PHE A 165 5.35 8.56 -4.53
CA PHE A 165 4.10 8.63 -5.28
C PHE A 165 2.85 8.68 -4.40
N ASN A 166 2.66 7.75 -3.47
CA ASN A 166 1.45 7.67 -2.65
C ASN A 166 1.23 8.92 -1.81
N ILE A 167 2.34 9.51 -1.32
CA ILE A 167 2.26 10.75 -0.53
C ILE A 167 1.99 11.96 -1.41
N ILE A 168 2.70 12.10 -2.55
CA ILE A 168 2.49 13.27 -3.42
C ILE A 168 1.17 13.20 -4.18
N ALA A 169 0.57 12.02 -4.31
CA ALA A 169 -0.76 11.86 -4.92
C ALA A 169 -1.86 12.57 -4.10
N ASP A 170 -1.76 12.59 -2.75
CA ASP A 170 -2.59 13.43 -1.89
C ASP A 170 -1.83 13.82 -0.61
N PRO A 171 -0.95 14.83 -0.67
CA PRO A 171 -0.11 15.21 0.47
C PRO A 171 -0.92 15.81 1.63
N HIS A 172 -2.09 16.38 1.35
CA HIS A 172 -2.96 16.94 2.38
C HIS A 172 -3.66 15.83 3.17
N ALA A 173 -4.14 14.78 2.51
CA ALA A 173 -4.68 13.59 3.16
C ALA A 173 -3.59 12.86 3.95
N ALA A 174 -2.39 12.70 3.39
CA ALA A 174 -1.25 12.11 4.09
C ALA A 174 -0.89 12.89 5.36
N GLN A 175 -0.81 14.23 5.28
CA GLN A 175 -0.58 15.07 6.45
C GLN A 175 -1.67 14.91 7.52
N CYS A 176 -2.94 14.78 7.13
CA CYS A 176 -4.04 14.51 8.04
C CYS A 176 -3.83 13.20 8.80
N VAL A 177 -3.47 12.12 8.10
CA VAL A 177 -3.22 10.81 8.71
C VAL A 177 -2.04 10.86 9.68
N PHE A 178 -0.90 11.44 9.30
CA PHE A 178 0.26 11.56 10.18
C PHE A 178 -0.01 12.42 11.43
N LYS A 179 -0.98 13.34 11.37
CA LYS A 179 -1.39 14.19 12.50
C LYS A 179 -2.56 13.65 13.32
N SER A 180 -3.15 12.53 12.93
CA SER A 180 -4.34 11.96 13.57
C SER A 180 -4.11 11.41 14.98
N GLY A 181 -2.84 11.16 15.35
CA GLY A 181 -2.48 10.48 16.60
C GLY A 181 -2.57 8.95 16.53
N ILE A 182 -3.10 8.38 15.45
CA ILE A 182 -3.10 6.93 15.23
C ILE A 182 -1.63 6.46 15.10
N PRO A 183 -1.24 5.32 15.72
CA PRO A 183 0.05 4.71 15.45
C PRO A 183 0.20 4.37 13.97
N VAL A 184 1.26 4.87 13.34
CA VAL A 184 1.56 4.62 11.93
C VAL A 184 2.87 3.85 11.80
N VAL A 185 2.90 2.85 10.93
CA VAL A 185 4.12 2.15 10.51
C VAL A 185 4.37 2.50 9.05
N MET A 186 5.43 3.26 8.77
CA MET A 186 5.73 3.80 7.44
C MET A 186 6.82 2.97 6.76
N PHE A 187 6.45 2.37 5.63
CA PHE A 187 7.34 1.68 4.71
C PHE A 187 7.65 2.59 3.53
N GLY A 188 8.61 3.49 3.72
CA GLY A 188 9.09 4.39 2.68
C GLY A 188 10.04 3.72 1.70
N LEU A 189 10.44 4.45 0.65
CA LEU A 189 11.38 3.94 -0.35
C LEU A 189 12.72 3.49 0.25
N ASP A 190 13.12 4.06 1.39
CA ASP A 190 14.36 3.72 2.08
C ASP A 190 14.43 2.24 2.50
N VAL A 191 13.30 1.64 2.88
CA VAL A 191 13.22 0.21 3.20
C VAL A 191 12.71 -0.61 2.02
N THR A 192 11.74 -0.12 1.26
CA THR A 192 11.13 -0.93 0.19
C THR A 192 12.08 -1.20 -0.98
N HIS A 193 13.07 -0.32 -1.23
CA HIS A 193 14.13 -0.58 -2.21
C HIS A 193 15.12 -1.69 -1.78
N GLN A 194 15.08 -2.12 -0.52
CA GLN A 194 15.86 -3.26 -0.05
C GLN A 194 15.11 -4.59 -0.31
N MET A 195 13.78 -4.53 -0.55
CA MET A 195 12.89 -5.66 -0.77
C MET A 195 12.64 -5.87 -2.27
N LYS A 196 13.22 -6.91 -2.85
CA LYS A 196 13.16 -7.11 -4.30
C LYS A 196 13.05 -8.58 -4.67
N LEU A 197 12.49 -8.83 -5.84
CA LEU A 197 12.57 -10.09 -6.56
C LEU A 197 13.34 -9.89 -7.86
N THR A 198 14.12 -10.88 -8.24
CA THR A 198 14.82 -10.92 -9.52
C THR A 198 13.91 -11.43 -10.63
N LYS A 199 14.36 -11.30 -11.88
CA LYS A 199 13.64 -11.93 -13.00
C LYS A 199 13.52 -13.43 -12.83
N GLU A 200 14.56 -14.08 -12.31
CA GLU A 200 14.60 -15.53 -12.05
C GLU A 200 13.57 -15.92 -10.99
N ASP A 201 13.37 -15.09 -9.94
CA ASP A 201 12.31 -15.30 -8.94
C ASP A 201 10.92 -15.20 -9.57
N LEU A 202 10.70 -14.25 -10.51
CA LEU A 202 9.44 -14.13 -11.24
C LEU A 202 9.20 -15.34 -12.17
N ASP A 203 10.24 -15.83 -12.85
CA ASP A 203 10.16 -17.03 -13.67
C ASP A 203 9.81 -18.27 -12.80
N GLU A 204 10.38 -18.35 -11.59
CA GLU A 204 10.03 -19.38 -10.61
C GLU A 204 8.54 -19.28 -10.20
N ILE A 205 8.06 -18.07 -9.83
CA ILE A 205 6.66 -17.83 -9.48
C ILE A 205 5.73 -18.21 -10.64
N GLY A 206 6.13 -17.89 -11.87
CA GLY A 206 5.40 -18.28 -13.08
C GLY A 206 5.20 -19.78 -13.20
N SER A 207 6.18 -20.57 -12.76
CA SER A 207 6.16 -22.05 -12.82
C SER A 207 5.24 -22.71 -11.78
N TYR A 208 4.74 -21.99 -10.78
CA TYR A 208 3.91 -22.56 -9.71
C TYR A 208 2.53 -23.03 -10.18
N GLY A 209 2.05 -22.55 -11.34
CA GLY A 209 0.76 -22.94 -11.90
C GLY A 209 -0.45 -22.49 -11.07
N ARG A 210 -0.28 -21.47 -10.23
CA ARG A 210 -1.36 -20.89 -9.45
C ARG A 210 -2.17 -19.90 -10.27
N PRO A 211 -3.44 -19.66 -9.94
CA PRO A 211 -4.28 -18.73 -10.69
C PRO A 211 -3.64 -17.34 -10.86
N TRP A 212 -2.89 -16.86 -9.84
CA TRP A 212 -2.23 -15.56 -9.83
C TRP A 212 -0.82 -15.55 -10.45
N SER A 213 -0.18 -16.72 -10.70
CA SER A 213 1.19 -16.78 -11.23
C SER A 213 1.33 -16.03 -12.53
N ARG A 214 0.35 -16.19 -13.43
CA ARG A 214 0.32 -15.51 -14.73
C ARG A 214 0.19 -14.00 -14.56
N LEU A 215 -0.73 -13.53 -13.71
CA LEU A 215 -0.91 -12.11 -13.41
C LEU A 215 0.39 -11.48 -12.93
N ILE A 216 1.05 -12.10 -11.93
CA ILE A 216 2.29 -11.58 -11.35
C ILE A 216 3.37 -11.43 -12.43
N VAL A 217 3.56 -12.44 -13.28
CA VAL A 217 4.60 -12.42 -14.32
C VAL A 217 4.27 -11.38 -15.39
N GLU A 218 3.06 -11.39 -15.95
CA GLU A 218 2.66 -10.50 -17.04
C GLU A 218 2.66 -9.02 -16.60
N ALA A 219 2.08 -8.72 -15.44
CA ALA A 219 2.06 -7.36 -14.90
C ALA A 219 3.47 -6.82 -14.64
N ASN A 220 4.34 -7.62 -14.00
CA ASN A 220 5.70 -7.19 -13.72
C ASN A 220 6.60 -7.11 -14.96
N ALA A 221 6.28 -7.82 -16.04
CA ALA A 221 6.97 -7.66 -17.32
C ALA A 221 6.77 -6.25 -17.92
N TYR A 222 5.67 -5.57 -17.58
CA TYR A 222 5.40 -4.19 -18.03
C TYR A 222 6.34 -3.18 -17.34
N ILE A 223 6.51 -3.26 -16.01
CA ILE A 223 7.30 -2.28 -15.25
C ILE A 223 8.82 -2.55 -15.29
N MET A 224 9.25 -3.78 -15.49
CA MET A 224 10.66 -4.17 -15.44
C MET A 224 11.56 -3.36 -16.39
N PRO A 225 11.18 -3.02 -17.65
CA PRO A 225 11.97 -2.13 -18.50
C PRO A 225 12.23 -0.76 -17.88
N LEU A 226 11.30 -0.23 -17.08
CA LEU A 226 11.48 1.03 -16.36
C LEU A 226 12.59 0.90 -15.30
N PHE A 227 12.61 -0.19 -14.53
CA PHE A 227 13.65 -0.43 -13.54
C PHE A 227 15.03 -0.66 -14.17
N ILE A 228 15.10 -1.38 -15.29
CA ILE A 228 16.35 -1.56 -16.05
C ILE A 228 16.87 -0.19 -16.52
N ARG A 229 16.01 0.65 -17.12
CA ARG A 229 16.37 2.00 -17.62
C ARG A 229 16.86 2.91 -16.48
N ASN A 230 16.30 2.77 -15.30
CA ASN A 230 16.69 3.54 -14.11
C ASN A 230 17.92 2.98 -13.39
N GLY A 231 18.58 1.93 -13.93
CA GLY A 231 19.83 1.38 -13.41
C GLY A 231 19.68 0.37 -12.28
N TYR A 232 18.45 -0.06 -11.96
CA TYR A 232 18.21 -1.08 -10.93
C TYR A 232 18.45 -2.51 -11.41
N GLY A 233 18.51 -2.73 -12.74
CA GLY A 233 18.62 -4.07 -13.34
C GLY A 233 17.29 -4.80 -13.50
N PRO A 234 17.32 -6.12 -13.85
CA PRO A 234 16.12 -6.93 -14.09
C PRO A 234 15.51 -7.42 -12.77
N ILE A 235 15.00 -6.48 -11.99
CA ILE A 235 14.37 -6.71 -10.69
C ILE A 235 13.00 -6.04 -10.63
N ILE A 236 12.21 -6.40 -9.64
CA ILE A 236 11.05 -5.64 -9.16
C ILE A 236 11.20 -5.36 -7.68
N PHE A 237 10.62 -4.27 -7.22
CA PHE A 237 10.52 -3.97 -5.80
C PHE A 237 9.21 -4.48 -5.22
N LEU A 238 9.26 -4.94 -3.97
CA LEU A 238 8.12 -5.44 -3.21
C LEU A 238 7.51 -4.31 -2.36
N HIS A 239 7.25 -3.14 -2.98
CA HIS A 239 6.82 -1.94 -2.25
C HIS A 239 5.62 -2.25 -1.33
N ASP A 240 4.47 -2.58 -1.90
CA ASP A 240 3.21 -2.77 -1.20
C ASP A 240 3.14 -4.07 -0.41
N SER A 241 3.99 -5.03 -0.79
CA SER A 241 4.13 -6.27 -0.03
C SER A 241 4.76 -6.04 1.35
N CYS A 242 5.55 -4.96 1.56
CA CYS A 242 6.20 -4.68 2.83
C CYS A 242 5.22 -4.53 3.99
N PRO A 243 4.22 -3.60 3.97
CA PRO A 243 3.28 -3.46 5.06
C PRO A 243 2.38 -4.69 5.25
N VAL A 244 2.11 -5.46 4.20
CA VAL A 244 1.38 -6.73 4.30
C VAL A 244 2.21 -7.78 5.03
N MET A 245 3.46 -7.99 4.62
CA MET A 245 4.34 -8.99 5.23
C MET A 245 4.67 -8.66 6.69
N TYR A 246 4.76 -7.38 7.03
CA TYR A 246 4.95 -6.91 8.41
C TYR A 246 3.88 -7.44 9.38
N LEU A 247 2.65 -7.64 8.94
CA LEU A 247 1.57 -8.13 9.80
C LEU A 247 1.87 -9.48 10.45
N GLN A 248 2.67 -10.33 9.79
CA GLN A 248 3.02 -11.67 10.27
C GLN A 248 4.51 -11.88 10.50
N TYR A 249 5.36 -11.11 9.83
CA TYR A 249 6.82 -11.21 9.87
C TYR A 249 7.46 -9.85 10.20
N PRO A 250 7.10 -9.22 11.35
CA PRO A 250 7.66 -7.92 11.73
C PRO A 250 9.18 -7.97 11.91
N GLU A 251 9.75 -9.14 12.20
CA GLU A 251 11.19 -9.37 12.34
C GLU A 251 11.99 -9.12 11.07
N PHE A 252 11.36 -9.04 9.90
CA PHE A 252 12.04 -8.68 8.66
C PHE A 252 12.41 -7.19 8.59
N PHE A 253 11.91 -6.36 9.51
CA PHE A 253 12.02 -4.92 9.43
C PHE A 253 12.55 -4.32 10.71
N GLU A 254 13.43 -3.32 10.57
CA GLU A 254 13.90 -2.48 11.68
C GLU A 254 13.55 -1.03 11.41
N GLY A 255 13.00 -0.35 12.40
CA GLY A 255 12.55 1.03 12.31
C GLY A 255 12.91 1.88 13.52
N LYS A 256 12.59 3.17 13.41
CA LYS A 256 12.74 4.15 14.48
C LYS A 256 11.46 4.96 14.64
N LEU A 257 11.01 5.12 15.87
CA LEU A 257 9.87 5.97 16.20
C LEU A 257 10.23 7.43 16.00
N ALA A 258 9.42 8.15 15.22
CA ALA A 258 9.67 9.54 14.84
C ALA A 258 8.36 10.35 14.73
N GLY A 259 8.50 11.66 14.73
CA GLY A 259 7.49 12.57 14.19
C GLY A 259 7.66 12.66 12.67
N VAL A 260 6.56 12.66 11.94
CA VAL A 260 6.55 12.82 10.48
C VAL A 260 5.60 13.94 10.08
N ASN A 261 6.07 14.81 9.20
CA ASN A 261 5.28 15.83 8.52
C ASN A 261 5.33 15.61 7.01
N VAL A 262 4.31 16.08 6.30
CA VAL A 262 4.31 16.17 4.84
C VAL A 262 4.41 17.63 4.43
N GLU A 263 5.29 17.95 3.49
CA GLU A 263 5.33 19.30 2.90
C GLU A 263 4.16 19.50 1.95
N THR A 264 3.22 20.34 2.36
CA THR A 264 1.98 20.64 1.61
C THR A 264 2.00 21.98 0.90
N ARG A 265 3.04 22.79 1.08
CA ARG A 265 3.21 24.04 0.33
C ARG A 265 3.81 23.77 -1.04
N SER A 266 3.34 24.51 -2.04
CA SER A 266 3.89 24.40 -3.40
C SER A 266 5.39 24.70 -3.43
N GLY A 267 6.14 23.91 -4.23
CA GLY A 267 7.57 24.06 -4.37
C GLY A 267 8.26 22.73 -4.64
N PRO A 268 9.59 22.73 -4.71
CA PRO A 268 10.37 21.53 -5.06
C PRO A 268 10.22 20.35 -4.08
N ALA A 269 9.83 20.63 -2.84
CA ALA A 269 9.64 19.64 -1.79
C ALA A 269 8.15 19.24 -1.57
N PHE A 270 7.23 19.70 -2.41
CA PHE A 270 5.81 19.35 -2.29
C PHE A 270 5.61 17.83 -2.26
N GLY A 271 4.88 17.33 -1.27
CA GLY A 271 4.68 15.89 -1.03
C GLY A 271 5.85 15.18 -0.33
N LYS A 272 6.91 15.88 0.07
CA LYS A 272 8.01 15.29 0.83
C LYS A 272 7.58 14.91 2.24
N THR A 273 7.87 13.68 2.67
CA THR A 273 7.83 13.29 4.08
C THR A 273 9.09 13.78 4.79
N VAL A 274 8.90 14.57 5.86
CA VAL A 274 9.96 15.08 6.70
C VAL A 274 9.91 14.33 8.02
N SER A 275 10.87 13.41 8.22
CA SER A 275 10.93 12.53 9.39
C SER A 275 11.98 13.02 10.38
N ASP A 276 11.58 13.17 11.64
CA ASP A 276 12.43 13.62 12.73
C ASP A 276 13.19 12.43 13.36
N LEU A 277 14.30 12.04 12.73
CA LEU A 277 15.09 10.86 13.10
C LEU A 277 16.34 11.17 13.94
N TYR A 278 16.68 12.43 14.14
CA TYR A 278 17.90 12.86 14.83
C TYR A 278 17.67 13.21 16.30
N VAL A 279 18.74 13.13 17.09
CA VAL A 279 18.71 13.32 18.56
C VAL A 279 18.32 14.75 18.97
N TYR A 280 18.52 15.72 18.08
CA TYR A 280 18.19 17.14 18.34
C TYR A 280 16.77 17.54 17.95
N ALA A 281 15.98 16.58 17.56
CA ALA A 281 14.77 16.77 16.87
C ALA A 281 13.54 16.56 17.76
N ASP A 282 13.37 17.41 18.78
CA ASP A 282 12.08 17.60 19.44
C ASP A 282 11.22 18.67 18.73
N GLN A 283 11.49 18.86 17.42
CA GLN A 283 10.82 19.85 16.59
C GLN A 283 9.42 19.39 16.14
N LEU A 284 9.20 18.07 16.07
CA LEU A 284 7.91 17.47 15.75
C LEU A 284 7.36 16.76 17.00
N PRO A 285 6.46 17.41 17.76
CA PRO A 285 6.03 16.93 19.08
C PRO A 285 5.26 15.62 19.06
N LEU A 286 4.58 15.29 17.93
CA LEU A 286 3.84 14.06 17.81
C LEU A 286 4.75 12.96 17.23
N LYS A 287 5.21 12.05 18.08
CA LYS A 287 6.03 10.88 17.72
C LYS A 287 5.14 9.63 17.68
N ASN A 288 4.39 9.46 16.62
CA ASN A 288 3.47 8.33 16.44
C ASN A 288 3.77 7.49 15.18
N VAL A 289 4.90 7.73 14.50
CA VAL A 289 5.26 7.03 13.27
C VAL A 289 6.50 6.18 13.48
N MET A 290 6.35 4.85 13.35
CA MET A 290 7.48 3.93 13.23
C MET A 290 7.96 3.97 11.78
N VAL A 291 9.08 4.64 11.54
CA VAL A 291 9.69 4.75 10.19
C VAL A 291 10.61 3.55 10.00
N MET A 292 10.26 2.68 9.06
CA MET A 292 11.08 1.51 8.72
C MET A 292 12.29 1.93 7.87
N LEU A 293 13.48 1.48 8.26
CA LEU A 293 14.76 1.94 7.72
C LEU A 293 15.59 0.81 7.11
N LYS A 294 15.46 -0.38 7.68
CA LYS A 294 16.16 -1.56 7.21
C LYS A 294 15.21 -2.73 7.06
N GLY A 295 15.57 -3.64 6.17
CA GLY A 295 14.82 -4.83 5.98
C GLY A 295 15.66 -6.00 5.45
N ASP A 296 15.27 -7.23 5.82
CA ASP A 296 15.85 -8.47 5.33
C ASP A 296 15.19 -8.86 4.00
N GLY A 297 15.73 -8.34 2.90
CA GLY A 297 15.21 -8.58 1.56
C GLY A 297 15.30 -10.05 1.13
N GLU A 298 16.31 -10.80 1.57
CA GLU A 298 16.48 -12.22 1.23
C GLU A 298 15.42 -13.08 1.94
N ALA A 299 15.24 -12.87 3.24
CA ALA A 299 14.22 -13.58 4.00
C ALA A 299 12.81 -13.26 3.47
N MET A 300 12.54 -12.00 3.16
CA MET A 300 11.27 -11.58 2.57
C MET A 300 11.02 -12.21 1.20
N ALA A 301 11.99 -12.15 0.28
CA ALA A 301 11.86 -12.73 -1.06
C ALA A 301 11.58 -14.24 -1.00
N LYS A 302 12.32 -14.96 -0.14
CA LYS A 302 12.09 -16.38 0.10
C LYS A 302 10.66 -16.64 0.61
N LYS A 303 10.21 -15.88 1.61
CA LYS A 303 8.89 -16.06 2.22
C LYS A 303 7.76 -15.71 1.26
N VAL A 304 7.89 -14.64 0.47
CA VAL A 304 6.94 -14.26 -0.59
C VAL A 304 6.77 -15.42 -1.59
N LYS A 305 7.85 -16.02 -2.07
CA LYS A 305 7.79 -17.18 -2.99
C LYS A 305 7.10 -18.38 -2.34
N GLU A 306 7.41 -18.69 -1.07
CA GLU A 306 6.74 -19.78 -0.33
C GLU A 306 5.22 -19.57 -0.24
N LEU A 307 4.77 -18.36 0.11
CA LEU A 307 3.35 -18.00 0.21
C LEU A 307 2.64 -18.01 -1.15
N LEU A 308 3.29 -17.54 -2.21
CA LEU A 308 2.72 -17.54 -3.55
C LEU A 308 2.64 -18.96 -4.15
N LYS A 309 3.41 -19.90 -3.66
CA LYS A 309 3.36 -21.31 -4.06
C LYS A 309 2.20 -22.06 -3.41
N SER A 310 1.69 -21.61 -2.25
CA SER A 310 0.55 -22.21 -1.54
C SER A 310 -0.78 -21.77 -2.12
#